data_85e4fa9730d1536ad78e480b4908b421
#
_entry.id   85e4fa9730d1536ad78e480b4908b421
#
_cell.length_a   1.000
_cell.length_b   1.000
_cell.length_c   1.000
_cell.angle_alpha   90.00
_cell.angle_beta   90.00
_cell.angle_gamma   90.00
#
_symmetry.space_group_name_H-M   'P 1'
#
loop_
_entity.id
_entity.type
_entity.pdbx_description
1 polymer ?
#
loop_
_entity_poly.entity_id
_entity_poly.type
_entity_poly.pdbx_seq_one_letter_code
_entity_poly.pdbx_strand_id
1 'polypeptide(L)'
;VEMMTIVKTLNNNIVLVRDDQGTEKVLFGTGIGFKKKRGDMVDETLISKIFTPNEEEQHSHKIENYTPEVLSIAAKIIDLGEAELNQKFGTGLLFSLADHLTFSLNNSVENENPIKWEIPHLYYKEYQIGKQALALIQQELAVHLLPEEAAFIALHFVNGQIDQSNMADTLQITEVIKKIVKIVQTLYGTVLDKTTADYSRFITHIRYFIMRQKNKKTSLKMDEQIRELIQERYMKSYACGLLIKDMLDRDYHWKISEDELVYLVIHIERITTK
;
A
#
# COMPACT_ATOMS: atom_id res chain seq x y z
N VAL A 1 5.89 -29.59 -9.56
CA VAL A 1 4.83 -29.56 -8.53
C VAL A 1 5.52 -29.32 -7.21
N GLU A 2 5.27 -28.17 -6.59
CA GLU A 2 5.88 -27.77 -5.34
C GLU A 2 5.21 -28.54 -4.19
N MET A 3 5.95 -29.39 -3.48
CA MET A 3 5.34 -30.15 -2.38
C MET A 3 5.08 -29.23 -1.18
N MET A 4 3.82 -29.08 -0.81
CA MET A 4 3.41 -28.25 0.33
C MET A 4 2.84 -29.12 1.45
N THR A 5 3.43 -29.01 2.63
CA THR A 5 3.05 -29.79 3.82
C THR A 5 2.27 -28.90 4.79
N ILE A 6 1.17 -29.39 5.32
CA ILE A 6 0.35 -28.66 6.30
C ILE A 6 1.08 -28.54 7.62
N VAL A 7 1.30 -27.30 8.05
CA VAL A 7 1.82 -26.93 9.36
C VAL A 7 0.67 -26.83 10.36
N LYS A 8 -0.45 -26.20 9.93
CA LYS A 8 -1.65 -26.01 10.74
C LYS A 8 -2.90 -25.85 9.87
N THR A 9 -3.99 -26.47 10.30
CA THR A 9 -5.33 -26.24 9.76
C THR A 9 -6.06 -25.25 10.65
N LEU A 10 -6.51 -24.11 10.09
CA LEU A 10 -7.29 -23.11 10.82
C LEU A 10 -8.76 -23.45 10.82
N ASN A 11 -9.27 -23.84 9.64
CA ASN A 11 -10.62 -24.37 9.43
C ASN A 11 -10.62 -25.22 8.15
N ASN A 12 -11.81 -25.63 7.69
CA ASN A 12 -11.95 -26.42 6.48
C ASN A 12 -11.44 -25.75 5.19
N ASN A 13 -11.27 -24.42 5.20
CA ASN A 13 -10.99 -23.62 4.00
C ASN A 13 -9.68 -22.82 4.08
N ILE A 14 -8.98 -22.84 5.21
CA ILE A 14 -7.74 -22.09 5.41
C ILE A 14 -6.71 -22.97 6.10
N VAL A 15 -5.52 -23.09 5.50
CA VAL A 15 -4.40 -23.85 6.05
C VAL A 15 -3.11 -23.03 5.98
N LEU A 16 -2.24 -23.20 6.99
CA LEU A 16 -0.85 -22.80 6.95
C LEU A 16 -0.04 -23.99 6.47
N VAL A 17 0.79 -23.78 5.48
CA VAL A 17 1.63 -24.81 4.88
C VAL A 17 3.09 -24.39 4.85
N ARG A 18 3.99 -25.36 4.64
CA ARG A 18 5.40 -25.10 4.39
C ARG A 18 5.79 -25.80 3.08
N ASP A 19 6.47 -25.09 2.21
CA ASP A 19 7.00 -25.60 0.95
C ASP A 19 8.33 -26.34 1.12
N ASP A 20 8.89 -26.87 0.03
CA ASP A 20 10.17 -27.60 -0.01
C ASP A 20 11.36 -26.73 0.39
N GLN A 21 11.24 -25.40 0.29
CA GLN A 21 12.29 -24.43 0.67
C GLN A 21 12.18 -24.00 2.13
N GLY A 22 11.16 -24.48 2.85
CA GLY A 22 10.90 -24.13 4.24
C GLY A 22 10.07 -22.86 4.43
N THR A 23 9.57 -22.26 3.34
CA THR A 23 8.77 -21.03 3.40
C THR A 23 7.32 -21.35 3.81
N GLU A 24 6.82 -20.61 4.80
CA GLU A 24 5.44 -20.75 5.25
C GLU A 24 4.51 -19.91 4.36
N LYS A 25 3.43 -20.52 3.87
CA LYS A 25 2.42 -19.90 3.02
C LYS A 25 1.04 -20.09 3.62
N VAL A 26 0.13 -19.14 3.42
CA VAL A 26 -1.27 -19.29 3.81
C VAL A 26 -2.09 -19.60 2.57
N LEU A 27 -2.77 -20.75 2.60
CA LEU A 27 -3.61 -21.21 1.50
C LEU A 27 -5.08 -21.10 1.86
N PHE A 28 -5.85 -20.62 0.90
CA PHE A 28 -7.30 -20.60 0.93
C PHE A 28 -7.84 -21.55 -0.14
N GLY A 29 -8.91 -22.25 0.19
CA GLY A 29 -9.58 -23.14 -0.78
C GLY A 29 -10.69 -23.93 -0.11
N THR A 30 -11.82 -24.12 -0.81
CA THR A 30 -12.95 -24.86 -0.28
C THR A 30 -12.57 -26.30 0.02
N GLY A 31 -12.64 -26.69 1.28
CA GLY A 31 -12.33 -28.04 1.72
C GLY A 31 -10.85 -28.38 1.84
N ILE A 32 -9.93 -27.43 1.60
CA ILE A 32 -8.47 -27.66 1.60
C ILE A 32 -7.96 -28.18 2.96
N GLY A 33 -8.59 -27.77 4.06
CA GLY A 33 -8.28 -28.23 5.42
C GLY A 33 -9.18 -29.35 5.93
N PHE A 34 -10.16 -29.83 5.13
CA PHE A 34 -11.13 -30.81 5.59
C PHE A 34 -10.47 -32.15 5.89
N LYS A 35 -10.60 -32.63 7.14
CA LYS A 35 -9.98 -33.84 7.66
C LYS A 35 -8.44 -33.88 7.55
N LYS A 36 -7.79 -32.75 7.30
CA LYS A 36 -6.35 -32.65 7.22
C LYS A 36 -5.72 -32.36 8.57
N LYS A 37 -4.52 -32.88 8.79
CA LYS A 37 -3.71 -32.73 10.00
C LYS A 37 -2.32 -32.19 9.66
N ARG A 38 -1.60 -31.76 10.68
CA ARG A 38 -0.18 -31.39 10.55
C ARG A 38 0.62 -32.56 9.96
N GLY A 39 1.40 -32.28 8.94
CA GLY A 39 2.21 -33.23 8.20
C GLY A 39 1.53 -33.82 6.96
N ASP A 40 0.23 -33.57 6.77
CA ASP A 40 -0.46 -34.04 5.54
C ASP A 40 -0.06 -33.15 4.36
N MET A 41 -0.09 -33.74 3.17
CA MET A 41 0.10 -33.02 1.91
C MET A 41 -1.15 -32.25 1.53
N VAL A 42 -0.94 -31.09 0.93
CA VAL A 42 -2.01 -30.27 0.37
C VAL A 42 -2.53 -30.89 -0.93
N ASP A 43 -3.82 -30.84 -1.14
CA ASP A 43 -4.42 -31.05 -2.44
C ASP A 43 -4.44 -29.75 -3.23
N GLU A 44 -3.51 -29.61 -4.19
CA GLU A 44 -3.34 -28.42 -4.99
C GLU A 44 -4.58 -28.03 -5.79
N THR A 45 -5.42 -29.00 -6.15
CA THR A 45 -6.66 -28.77 -6.92
C THR A 45 -7.69 -27.96 -6.14
N LEU A 46 -7.57 -27.93 -4.81
CA LEU A 46 -8.46 -27.18 -3.91
C LEU A 46 -7.98 -25.74 -3.65
N ILE A 47 -6.77 -25.38 -4.10
CA ILE A 47 -6.21 -24.06 -3.84
C ILE A 47 -6.94 -23.00 -4.68
N SER A 48 -7.58 -22.06 -4.02
CA SER A 48 -8.17 -20.89 -4.67
C SER A 48 -7.26 -19.64 -4.57
N LYS A 49 -6.50 -19.51 -3.48
CA LYS A 49 -5.57 -18.39 -3.27
C LYS A 49 -4.37 -18.81 -2.42
N ILE A 50 -3.21 -18.25 -2.75
CA ILE A 50 -1.95 -18.42 -2.01
C ILE A 50 -1.44 -17.04 -1.59
N PHE A 51 -1.12 -16.90 -0.31
CA PHE A 51 -0.33 -15.78 0.21
C PHE A 51 1.06 -16.29 0.56
N THR A 52 2.07 -15.68 -0.05
CA THR A 52 3.48 -15.97 0.19
C THR A 52 4.11 -14.79 0.91
N PRO A 53 4.95 -15.00 1.93
CA PRO A 53 5.68 -13.92 2.58
C PRO A 53 6.70 -13.31 1.61
N ASN A 54 6.94 -12.00 1.74
CA ASN A 54 8.05 -11.34 1.09
C ASN A 54 9.37 -11.69 1.83
N GLU A 55 10.53 -11.48 1.18
CA GLU A 55 11.85 -11.88 1.74
C GLU A 55 12.14 -11.28 3.13
N GLU A 56 11.57 -10.11 3.44
CA GLU A 56 11.74 -9.43 4.74
C GLU A 56 10.73 -9.86 5.81
N GLU A 57 9.66 -10.59 5.45
CA GLU A 57 8.54 -10.93 6.33
C GLU A 57 8.68 -12.29 7.05
N GLN A 58 9.83 -12.97 6.94
CA GLN A 58 10.02 -14.33 7.46
C GLN A 58 9.89 -14.48 8.98
N HIS A 59 9.59 -13.41 9.74
CA HIS A 59 9.49 -13.48 11.20
C HIS A 59 8.20 -12.89 11.75
N SER A 60 7.39 -13.78 12.34
CA SER A 60 6.57 -13.55 13.51
C SER A 60 5.10 -13.16 13.44
N HIS A 61 4.38 -13.33 12.36
CA HIS A 61 2.93 -13.31 12.53
C HIS A 61 2.43 -14.71 12.95
N LYS A 62 2.05 -14.85 14.23
CA LYS A 62 1.41 -16.09 14.68
C LYS A 62 -0.03 -16.08 14.14
N ILE A 63 -0.26 -16.81 13.08
CA ILE A 63 -1.59 -17.01 12.48
C ILE A 63 -2.66 -17.42 13.52
N GLU A 64 -2.20 -17.93 14.65
CA GLU A 64 -3.02 -18.31 15.81
C GLU A 64 -3.76 -17.14 16.48
N ASN A 65 -3.30 -15.91 16.25
CA ASN A 65 -3.90 -14.71 16.84
C ASN A 65 -5.17 -14.27 16.11
N TYR A 66 -5.48 -14.86 14.95
CA TYR A 66 -6.61 -14.45 14.10
C TYR A 66 -7.68 -15.51 14.04
N THR A 67 -8.95 -15.07 14.04
CA THR A 67 -10.05 -15.98 13.74
C THR A 67 -10.10 -16.29 12.24
N PRO A 68 -10.58 -17.48 11.83
CA PRO A 68 -10.74 -17.81 10.43
C PRO A 68 -11.63 -16.83 9.66
N GLU A 69 -12.63 -16.25 10.33
CA GLU A 69 -13.55 -15.26 9.76
C GLU A 69 -12.81 -13.97 9.40
N VAL A 70 -11.94 -13.47 10.30
CA VAL A 70 -11.13 -12.26 10.04
C VAL A 70 -10.14 -12.51 8.89
N LEU A 71 -9.48 -13.65 8.85
CA LEU A 71 -8.58 -13.99 7.73
C LEU A 71 -9.33 -14.13 6.41
N SER A 72 -10.53 -14.72 6.42
CA SER A 72 -11.36 -14.88 5.23
C SER A 72 -11.80 -13.51 4.69
N ILE A 73 -12.28 -12.61 5.54
CA ILE A 73 -12.71 -11.27 5.11
C ILE A 73 -11.52 -10.43 4.64
N ALA A 74 -10.36 -10.51 5.32
CA ALA A 74 -9.13 -9.84 4.90
C ALA A 74 -8.69 -10.30 3.50
N ALA A 75 -8.72 -11.63 3.23
CA ALA A 75 -8.39 -12.17 1.91
C ALA A 75 -9.33 -11.66 0.82
N LYS A 76 -10.65 -11.59 1.07
CA LYS A 76 -11.64 -11.06 0.14
C LYS A 76 -11.45 -9.56 -0.13
N ILE A 77 -11.10 -8.78 0.90
CA ILE A 77 -10.77 -7.36 0.75
C ILE A 77 -9.51 -7.21 -0.11
N ILE A 78 -8.51 -8.07 0.07
CA ILE A 78 -7.32 -8.07 -0.77
C ILE A 78 -7.66 -8.42 -2.22
N ASP A 79 -8.57 -9.36 -2.48
CA ASP A 79 -9.03 -9.68 -3.84
C ASP A 79 -9.64 -8.46 -4.54
N LEU A 80 -10.45 -7.67 -3.82
CA LEU A 80 -10.97 -6.38 -4.34
C LEU A 80 -9.84 -5.43 -4.69
N GLY A 81 -8.86 -5.28 -3.80
CA GLY A 81 -7.71 -4.41 -4.01
C GLY A 81 -6.81 -4.85 -5.15
N GLU A 82 -6.54 -6.16 -5.27
CA GLU A 82 -5.75 -6.73 -6.37
C GLU A 82 -6.39 -6.49 -7.74
N ALA A 83 -7.72 -6.62 -7.83
CA ALA A 83 -8.46 -6.35 -9.05
C ALA A 83 -8.42 -4.87 -9.44
N GLU A 84 -8.61 -3.96 -8.48
CA GLU A 84 -8.66 -2.51 -8.73
C GLU A 84 -7.27 -1.91 -9.02
N LEU A 85 -6.24 -2.38 -8.30
CA LEU A 85 -4.86 -1.87 -8.39
C LEU A 85 -4.01 -2.62 -9.42
N ASN A 86 -4.49 -3.73 -9.96
CA ASN A 86 -3.76 -4.63 -10.87
C ASN A 86 -2.38 -5.03 -10.30
N GLN A 87 -2.35 -5.36 -9.00
CA GLN A 87 -1.15 -5.73 -8.26
C GLN A 87 -1.45 -6.88 -7.32
N LYS A 88 -0.49 -7.82 -7.14
CA LYS A 88 -0.59 -8.89 -6.15
C LYS A 88 0.01 -8.48 -4.82
N PHE A 89 -0.56 -9.01 -3.74
CA PHE A 89 -0.12 -8.73 -2.38
C PHE A 89 0.23 -10.03 -1.64
N GLY A 90 1.23 -9.94 -0.76
CA GLY A 90 1.72 -11.06 0.04
C GLY A 90 1.05 -11.18 1.41
N THR A 91 1.66 -12.01 2.27
CA THR A 91 1.19 -12.26 3.64
C THR A 91 1.26 -11.01 4.52
N GLY A 92 2.18 -10.07 4.26
CA GLY A 92 2.30 -8.84 5.03
C GLY A 92 1.01 -8.01 5.00
N LEU A 93 0.41 -7.82 3.83
CA LEU A 93 -0.88 -7.13 3.75
C LEU A 93 -1.99 -7.96 4.42
N LEU A 94 -2.01 -9.28 4.24
CA LEU A 94 -3.02 -10.15 4.85
C LEU A 94 -3.01 -9.99 6.37
N PHE A 95 -1.85 -10.09 7.01
CA PHE A 95 -1.74 -10.03 8.45
C PHE A 95 -1.94 -8.62 8.99
N SER A 96 -1.36 -7.58 8.35
CA SER A 96 -1.57 -6.21 8.80
C SER A 96 -3.03 -5.78 8.71
N LEU A 97 -3.74 -6.25 7.67
CA LEU A 97 -5.17 -6.01 7.53
C LEU A 97 -5.98 -6.81 8.54
N ALA A 98 -5.60 -8.08 8.82
CA ALA A 98 -6.24 -8.91 9.83
C ALA A 98 -6.05 -8.35 11.25
N ASP A 99 -4.87 -7.79 11.59
CA ASP A 99 -4.62 -7.07 12.85
C ASP A 99 -5.57 -5.88 12.98
N HIS A 100 -5.63 -5.05 11.94
CA HIS A 100 -6.50 -3.88 11.92
C HIS A 100 -7.97 -4.25 12.09
N LEU A 101 -8.46 -5.24 11.32
CA LEU A 101 -9.85 -5.70 11.40
C LEU A 101 -10.16 -6.31 12.77
N THR A 102 -9.25 -7.10 13.34
CA THR A 102 -9.43 -7.65 14.70
C THR A 102 -9.61 -6.53 15.71
N PHE A 103 -8.81 -5.46 15.62
CA PHE A 103 -8.94 -4.30 16.50
C PHE A 103 -10.26 -3.57 16.27
N SER A 104 -10.59 -3.20 15.03
CA SER A 104 -11.76 -2.40 14.68
C SER A 104 -13.09 -3.13 14.94
N LEU A 105 -13.14 -4.45 14.76
CA LEU A 105 -14.32 -5.26 15.08
C LEU A 105 -14.59 -5.36 16.59
N ASN A 106 -13.55 -5.27 17.42
CA ASN A 106 -13.66 -5.35 18.88
C ASN A 106 -13.78 -3.97 19.56
N ASN A 107 -13.42 -2.89 18.88
CA ASN A 107 -13.33 -1.56 19.45
C ASN A 107 -14.02 -0.54 18.52
N SER A 108 -15.19 -0.07 18.91
CA SER A 108 -15.90 1.02 18.22
C SER A 108 -15.38 2.39 18.70
N VAL A 109 -14.07 2.60 18.67
CA VAL A 109 -13.46 3.87 19.10
C VAL A 109 -13.10 4.69 17.87
N GLU A 110 -13.57 5.95 17.86
CA GLU A 110 -13.19 6.90 16.82
C GLU A 110 -11.65 7.13 16.85
N ASN A 111 -11.02 6.94 15.71
CA ASN A 111 -9.60 7.22 15.58
C ASN A 111 -9.40 8.73 15.29
N GLU A 112 -8.82 9.43 16.25
CA GLU A 112 -8.60 10.89 16.18
C GLU A 112 -7.46 11.29 15.22
N ASN A 113 -6.78 10.37 14.56
CA ASN A 113 -5.68 10.71 13.66
C ASN A 113 -6.20 11.55 12.47
N PRO A 114 -5.82 12.85 12.37
CA PRO A 114 -6.36 13.76 11.35
C PRO A 114 -5.99 13.37 9.92
N ILE A 115 -5.05 12.45 9.72
CA ILE A 115 -4.66 11.97 8.40
C ILE A 115 -5.82 11.29 7.66
N LYS A 116 -6.81 10.75 8.41
CA LYS A 116 -8.01 10.13 7.82
C LYS A 116 -8.74 11.06 6.84
N TRP A 117 -8.67 12.38 7.05
CA TRP A 117 -9.27 13.37 6.15
C TRP A 117 -8.49 13.60 4.86
N GLU A 118 -7.20 13.30 4.86
CA GLU A 118 -6.32 13.49 3.70
C GLU A 118 -6.32 12.28 2.76
N ILE A 119 -6.53 11.08 3.29
CA ILE A 119 -6.48 9.83 2.53
C ILE A 119 -7.40 9.83 1.29
N PRO A 120 -8.70 10.21 1.40
CA PRO A 120 -9.58 10.27 0.24
C PRO A 120 -9.08 11.20 -0.87
N HIS A 121 -8.24 12.15 -0.48
CA HIS A 121 -7.70 13.17 -1.36
C HIS A 121 -6.37 12.80 -2.00
N LEU A 122 -5.57 11.99 -1.34
CA LEU A 122 -4.27 11.57 -1.82
C LEU A 122 -4.29 10.19 -2.51
N TYR A 123 -5.11 9.29 -2.01
CA TYR A 123 -5.17 7.89 -2.42
C TYR A 123 -6.58 7.48 -2.82
N TYR A 124 -7.11 8.16 -3.85
CA TYR A 124 -8.51 7.99 -4.24
C TYR A 124 -8.89 6.53 -4.55
N LYS A 125 -8.04 5.80 -5.29
CA LYS A 125 -8.32 4.40 -5.65
C LYS A 125 -8.34 3.50 -4.43
N GLU A 126 -7.31 3.60 -3.60
CA GLU A 126 -7.21 2.82 -2.37
C GLU A 126 -8.36 3.15 -1.40
N TYR A 127 -8.79 4.41 -1.36
CA TYR A 127 -9.97 4.79 -0.56
C TYR A 127 -11.28 4.20 -1.10
N GLN A 128 -11.46 4.08 -2.44
CA GLN A 128 -12.62 3.37 -2.99
C GLN A 128 -12.61 1.89 -2.60
N ILE A 129 -11.44 1.25 -2.56
CA ILE A 129 -11.29 -0.12 -2.04
C ILE A 129 -11.71 -0.18 -0.58
N GLY A 130 -11.26 0.77 0.25
CA GLY A 130 -11.66 0.87 1.66
C GLY A 130 -13.19 0.97 1.83
N LYS A 131 -13.88 1.75 1.02
CA LYS A 131 -15.35 1.85 1.04
C LYS A 131 -16.03 0.54 0.65
N GLN A 132 -15.53 -0.13 -0.39
CA GLN A 132 -16.05 -1.44 -0.79
C GLN A 132 -15.80 -2.50 0.30
N ALA A 133 -14.65 -2.42 0.99
CA ALA A 133 -14.34 -3.28 2.12
C ALA A 133 -15.35 -3.12 3.27
N LEU A 134 -15.75 -1.88 3.62
CA LEU A 134 -16.77 -1.65 4.65
C LEU A 134 -18.10 -2.29 4.26
N ALA A 135 -18.51 -2.16 2.99
CA ALA A 135 -19.75 -2.79 2.51
C ALA A 135 -19.67 -4.33 2.58
N LEU A 136 -18.51 -4.90 2.23
CA LEU A 136 -18.29 -6.35 2.30
C LEU A 136 -18.29 -6.85 3.75
N ILE A 137 -17.66 -6.14 4.68
CA ILE A 137 -17.66 -6.46 6.11
C ILE A 137 -19.09 -6.46 6.66
N GLN A 138 -19.86 -5.43 6.33
CA GLN A 138 -21.26 -5.36 6.73
C GLN A 138 -22.10 -6.53 6.18
N GLN A 139 -21.90 -6.87 4.92
CA GLN A 139 -22.64 -7.96 4.27
C GLN A 139 -22.30 -9.33 4.88
N GLU A 140 -21.04 -9.60 5.19
CA GLU A 140 -20.60 -10.94 5.60
C GLU A 140 -20.60 -11.15 7.11
N LEU A 141 -20.29 -10.09 7.89
CA LEU A 141 -20.18 -10.19 9.33
C LEU A 141 -21.34 -9.52 10.07
N ALA A 142 -22.26 -8.84 9.35
CA ALA A 142 -23.36 -8.05 9.90
C ALA A 142 -22.87 -6.97 10.92
N VAL A 143 -21.66 -6.43 10.72
CA VAL A 143 -21.04 -5.39 11.55
C VAL A 143 -20.90 -4.10 10.76
N HIS A 144 -21.35 -2.99 11.37
CA HIS A 144 -21.10 -1.65 10.84
C HIS A 144 -19.85 -1.06 11.47
N LEU A 145 -18.80 -0.89 10.69
CA LEU A 145 -17.63 -0.14 11.09
C LEU A 145 -17.83 1.36 10.82
N LEU A 146 -17.06 2.20 11.52
CA LEU A 146 -17.07 3.65 11.30
C LEU A 146 -16.62 4.00 9.88
N PRO A 147 -17.20 5.04 9.23
CA PRO A 147 -16.85 5.43 7.86
C PRO A 147 -15.36 5.74 7.66
N GLU A 148 -14.67 6.26 8.67
CA GLU A 148 -13.24 6.54 8.63
C GLU A 148 -12.36 5.28 8.50
N GLU A 149 -12.86 4.11 8.85
CA GLU A 149 -12.13 2.85 8.67
C GLU A 149 -11.78 2.58 7.21
N ALA A 150 -12.56 3.14 6.27
CA ALA A 150 -12.23 3.10 4.85
C ALA A 150 -10.87 3.76 4.56
N ALA A 151 -10.52 4.84 5.26
CA ALA A 151 -9.22 5.50 5.10
C ALA A 151 -8.07 4.66 5.67
N PHE A 152 -8.28 4.00 6.80
CA PHE A 152 -7.25 3.14 7.39
C PHE A 152 -7.04 1.86 6.59
N ILE A 153 -8.10 1.24 6.08
CA ILE A 153 -7.98 0.11 5.14
C ILE A 153 -7.22 0.55 3.89
N ALA A 154 -7.51 1.73 3.34
CA ALA A 154 -6.77 2.29 2.21
C ALA A 154 -5.27 2.42 2.50
N LEU A 155 -4.89 2.89 3.70
CA LEU A 155 -3.48 3.00 4.11
C LEU A 155 -2.76 1.65 4.17
N HIS A 156 -3.44 0.56 4.53
CA HIS A 156 -2.86 -0.77 4.46
C HIS A 156 -2.51 -1.15 3.02
N PHE A 157 -3.36 -0.85 2.05
CA PHE A 157 -3.05 -1.05 0.63
C PHE A 157 -1.89 -0.16 0.17
N VAL A 158 -1.88 1.12 0.55
CA VAL A 158 -0.76 2.04 0.26
C VAL A 158 0.54 1.47 0.82
N ASN A 159 0.54 1.00 2.07
CA ASN A 159 1.68 0.36 2.70
C ASN A 159 2.14 -0.88 1.94
N GLY A 160 1.22 -1.76 1.57
CA GLY A 160 1.49 -2.99 0.82
C GLY A 160 2.05 -2.74 -0.59
N GLN A 161 1.62 -1.66 -1.27
CA GLN A 161 2.16 -1.27 -2.58
C GLN A 161 3.62 -0.81 -2.52
N ILE A 162 4.06 -0.30 -1.38
CA ILE A 162 5.40 0.26 -1.19
C ILE A 162 6.37 -0.80 -0.64
N ASP A 163 5.85 -1.98 -0.31
CA ASP A 163 6.61 -3.04 0.36
C ASP A 163 7.26 -2.55 1.68
N GLN A 164 6.50 -1.75 2.44
CA GLN A 164 6.93 -1.20 3.72
C GLN A 164 6.40 -2.07 4.86
N SER A 165 7.29 -2.42 5.78
CA SER A 165 6.93 -3.19 6.97
C SER A 165 6.34 -2.30 8.08
N ASN A 166 6.44 -0.97 7.96
CA ASN A 166 6.09 -0.03 9.03
C ASN A 166 5.05 1.00 8.58
N MET A 167 3.87 0.96 9.21
CA MET A 167 2.78 1.92 8.97
C MET A 167 3.19 3.37 9.30
N ALA A 168 4.08 3.58 10.28
CA ALA A 168 4.58 4.92 10.61
C ALA A 168 5.32 5.57 9.44
N ASP A 169 6.03 4.79 8.65
CA ASP A 169 6.71 5.26 7.44
C ASP A 169 5.71 5.68 6.37
N THR A 170 4.65 4.90 6.19
CA THR A 170 3.57 5.25 5.26
C THR A 170 2.87 6.54 5.66
N LEU A 171 2.64 6.76 6.96
CA LEU A 171 2.07 8.01 7.46
C LEU A 171 3.01 9.20 7.19
N GLN A 172 4.31 9.06 7.44
CA GLN A 172 5.30 10.10 7.13
C GLN A 172 5.34 10.42 5.63
N ILE A 173 5.38 9.40 4.77
CA ILE A 173 5.36 9.57 3.32
C ILE A 173 4.10 10.32 2.88
N THR A 174 2.94 9.96 3.44
CA THR A 174 1.65 10.62 3.16
C THR A 174 1.67 12.11 3.51
N GLU A 175 2.23 12.47 4.67
CA GLU A 175 2.40 13.89 5.06
C GLU A 175 3.32 14.65 4.10
N VAL A 176 4.40 14.05 3.64
CA VAL A 176 5.29 14.67 2.65
C VAL A 176 4.57 14.87 1.32
N ILE A 177 3.84 13.86 0.83
CA ILE A 177 3.04 13.94 -0.40
C ILE A 177 2.04 15.09 -0.31
N LYS A 178 1.32 15.19 0.81
CA LYS A 178 0.36 16.29 1.06
C LYS A 178 1.01 17.66 0.92
N LYS A 179 2.19 17.87 1.50
CA LYS A 179 2.94 19.12 1.38
C LYS A 179 3.34 19.40 -0.07
N ILE A 180 3.84 18.39 -0.79
CA ILE A 180 4.22 18.52 -2.21
C ILE A 180 3.00 18.90 -3.07
N VAL A 181 1.88 18.20 -2.93
CA VAL A 181 0.63 18.50 -3.64
C VAL A 181 0.18 19.93 -3.36
N LYS A 182 0.24 20.38 -2.10
CA LYS A 182 -0.11 21.75 -1.72
C LYS A 182 0.79 22.79 -2.39
N ILE A 183 2.10 22.57 -2.45
CA ILE A 183 3.05 23.46 -3.14
C ILE A 183 2.70 23.58 -4.63
N VAL A 184 2.49 22.43 -5.29
CA VAL A 184 2.12 22.39 -6.73
C VAL A 184 0.81 23.15 -6.96
N GLN A 185 -0.24 22.86 -6.21
CA GLN A 185 -1.55 23.52 -6.38
C GLN A 185 -1.48 25.01 -6.11
N THR A 186 -0.71 25.44 -5.09
CA THR A 186 -0.56 26.86 -4.75
C THR A 186 0.18 27.63 -5.84
N LEU A 187 1.31 27.10 -6.34
CA LEU A 187 2.10 27.77 -7.37
C LEU A 187 1.38 27.87 -8.72
N TYR A 188 0.58 26.85 -9.05
CA TYR A 188 -0.16 26.82 -10.31
C TYR A 188 -1.54 27.47 -10.20
N GLY A 189 -2.04 27.78 -9.00
CA GLY A 189 -3.37 28.31 -8.78
C GLY A 189 -4.48 27.36 -9.23
N THR A 190 -4.26 26.04 -9.12
CA THR A 190 -5.18 25.00 -9.60
C THR A 190 -5.42 23.95 -8.53
N VAL A 191 -6.55 23.25 -8.66
CA VAL A 191 -6.83 22.06 -7.87
C VAL A 191 -6.65 20.85 -8.78
N LEU A 192 -5.79 19.93 -8.38
CA LEU A 192 -5.55 18.70 -9.14
C LEU A 192 -6.76 17.76 -9.02
N ASP A 193 -7.24 17.26 -10.17
CA ASP A 193 -8.35 16.30 -10.21
C ASP A 193 -7.87 14.90 -9.78
N LYS A 194 -8.30 14.49 -8.60
CA LYS A 194 -7.89 13.26 -7.92
C LYS A 194 -8.44 11.99 -8.57
N THR A 195 -9.47 12.12 -9.40
CA THR A 195 -10.12 10.98 -10.05
C THR A 195 -9.39 10.53 -11.32
N THR A 196 -8.44 11.32 -11.79
CA THR A 196 -7.73 11.06 -13.05
C THR A 196 -6.58 10.05 -12.91
N ALA A 197 -6.32 9.34 -14.01
CA ALA A 197 -5.15 8.44 -14.09
C ALA A 197 -3.82 9.22 -13.97
N ASP A 198 -3.78 10.47 -14.44
CA ASP A 198 -2.59 11.32 -14.34
C ASP A 198 -2.30 11.71 -12.89
N TYR A 199 -3.32 12.01 -12.09
CA TYR A 199 -3.15 12.24 -10.67
C TYR A 199 -2.62 10.99 -9.95
N SER A 200 -3.25 9.83 -10.17
CA SER A 200 -2.81 8.56 -9.57
C SER A 200 -1.34 8.25 -9.92
N ARG A 201 -0.96 8.47 -11.18
CA ARG A 201 0.43 8.32 -11.65
C ARG A 201 1.37 9.31 -10.97
N PHE A 202 0.98 10.57 -10.87
CA PHE A 202 1.76 11.61 -10.17
C PHE A 202 2.03 11.21 -8.73
N ILE A 203 1.01 10.85 -7.95
CA ILE A 203 1.15 10.42 -6.56
C ILE A 203 2.07 9.19 -6.46
N THR A 204 1.93 8.22 -7.35
CA THR A 204 2.80 7.03 -7.39
C THR A 204 4.26 7.41 -7.60
N HIS A 205 4.56 8.30 -8.55
CA HIS A 205 5.94 8.75 -8.81
C HIS A 205 6.53 9.56 -7.66
N ILE A 206 5.73 10.44 -7.03
CA ILE A 206 6.15 11.19 -5.83
C ILE A 206 6.44 10.23 -4.67
N ARG A 207 5.61 9.21 -4.47
CA ARG A 207 5.81 8.19 -3.45
C ARG A 207 7.15 7.47 -3.63
N TYR A 208 7.45 6.98 -4.84
CA TYR A 208 8.73 6.35 -5.15
C TYR A 208 9.92 7.30 -4.97
N PHE A 209 9.77 8.55 -5.37
CA PHE A 209 10.78 9.59 -5.14
C PHE A 209 11.09 9.75 -3.64
N ILE A 210 10.06 9.91 -2.80
CA ILE A 210 10.21 10.06 -1.34
C ILE A 210 10.90 8.85 -0.73
N MET A 211 10.53 7.64 -1.15
CA MET A 211 11.14 6.40 -0.67
C MET A 211 12.64 6.34 -1.01
N ARG A 212 13.04 6.73 -2.22
CA ARG A 212 14.47 6.78 -2.58
C ARG A 212 15.23 7.75 -1.69
N GLN A 213 14.66 8.93 -1.41
CA GLN A 213 15.29 9.92 -0.54
C GLN A 213 15.45 9.38 0.88
N LYS A 214 14.40 8.79 1.44
CA LYS A 214 14.41 8.21 2.79
C LYS A 214 15.44 7.08 2.91
N ASN A 215 15.50 6.19 1.93
CA ASN A 215 16.38 5.02 1.93
C ASN A 215 17.81 5.34 1.46
N LYS A 216 18.11 6.62 1.15
CA LYS A 216 19.41 7.06 0.61
C LYS A 216 19.88 6.23 -0.60
N LYS A 217 18.94 5.67 -1.35
CA LYS A 217 19.26 4.95 -2.60
C LYS A 217 19.59 5.96 -3.67
N THR A 218 20.78 5.80 -4.25
CA THR A 218 21.30 6.68 -5.30
C THR A 218 20.37 6.68 -6.51
N SER A 219 20.17 7.88 -6.99
CA SER A 219 19.25 8.24 -8.05
C SER A 219 19.71 7.85 -9.46
N LEU A 220 18.78 7.99 -10.36
CA LEU A 220 18.99 8.10 -11.80
C LEU A 220 20.15 9.06 -12.10
N LYS A 221 21.07 8.65 -12.95
CA LYS A 221 22.04 9.59 -13.54
C LYS A 221 21.47 10.09 -14.85
N MET A 222 21.31 11.39 -14.96
CA MET A 222 20.81 12.05 -16.15
C MET A 222 21.94 12.80 -16.85
N ASP A 223 21.92 12.82 -18.17
CA ASP A 223 22.87 13.60 -18.97
C ASP A 223 22.73 15.10 -18.67
N GLU A 224 23.83 15.82 -18.58
CA GLU A 224 23.86 17.24 -18.23
C GLU A 224 23.09 18.11 -19.23
N GLN A 225 23.23 17.82 -20.53
CA GLN A 225 22.51 18.57 -21.58
C GLN A 225 21.00 18.37 -21.47
N ILE A 226 20.54 17.18 -21.06
CA ILE A 226 19.12 16.90 -20.84
C ILE A 226 18.63 17.69 -19.63
N ARG A 227 19.41 17.77 -18.54
CA ARG A 227 19.04 18.57 -17.35
C ARG A 227 18.87 20.05 -17.69
N GLU A 228 19.86 20.62 -18.40
CA GLU A 228 19.80 22.03 -18.83
C GLU A 228 18.59 22.29 -19.72
N LEU A 229 18.32 21.43 -20.68
CA LEU A 229 17.16 21.55 -21.57
C LEU A 229 15.83 21.53 -20.78
N ILE A 230 15.70 20.65 -19.79
CA ILE A 230 14.49 20.56 -18.97
C ILE A 230 14.35 21.81 -18.11
N GLN A 231 15.42 22.32 -17.51
CA GLN A 231 15.43 23.53 -16.72
C GLN A 231 14.99 24.75 -17.54
N GLU A 232 15.53 24.92 -18.74
CA GLU A 232 15.19 26.03 -19.62
C GLU A 232 13.75 25.94 -20.13
N ARG A 233 13.32 24.73 -20.51
CA ARG A 233 12.00 24.52 -21.13
C ARG A 233 10.86 24.60 -20.10
N TYR A 234 11.06 24.12 -18.89
CA TYR A 234 10.04 23.98 -17.86
C TYR A 234 10.30 24.86 -16.64
N MET A 235 10.61 26.14 -16.86
CA MET A 235 11.02 27.09 -15.82
C MET A 235 10.06 27.16 -14.62
N LYS A 236 8.73 27.11 -14.87
CA LYS A 236 7.73 27.17 -13.79
C LYS A 236 7.73 25.89 -12.97
N SER A 237 7.79 24.72 -13.62
CA SER A 237 7.89 23.43 -12.94
C SER A 237 9.22 23.28 -12.21
N TYR A 238 10.32 23.85 -12.75
CA TYR A 238 11.61 23.86 -12.10
C TYR A 238 11.58 24.74 -10.84
N ALA A 239 10.98 25.92 -10.89
CA ALA A 239 10.77 26.77 -9.71
C ALA A 239 9.93 26.06 -8.64
N CYS A 240 8.89 25.32 -9.04
CA CYS A 240 8.11 24.48 -8.15
C CYS A 240 8.96 23.37 -7.49
N GLY A 241 9.79 22.71 -8.28
CA GLY A 241 10.71 21.68 -7.79
C GLY A 241 11.70 22.23 -6.76
N LEU A 242 12.23 23.46 -6.96
CA LEU A 242 13.10 24.14 -5.98
C LEU A 242 12.39 24.40 -4.66
N LEU A 243 11.13 24.84 -4.68
CA LEU A 243 10.34 25.04 -3.45
C LEU A 243 10.14 23.71 -2.69
N ILE A 244 9.92 22.60 -3.44
CA ILE A 244 9.83 21.27 -2.84
C ILE A 244 11.19 20.85 -2.25
N LYS A 245 12.30 21.08 -2.97
CA LYS A 245 13.66 20.80 -2.50
C LYS A 245 13.96 21.52 -1.19
N ASP A 246 13.63 22.81 -1.10
CA ASP A 246 13.81 23.62 0.10
C ASP A 246 12.95 23.12 1.26
N MET A 247 11.72 22.73 1.02
CA MET A 247 10.82 22.17 2.03
C MET A 247 11.37 20.82 2.55
N LEU A 248 11.86 19.96 1.67
CA LEU A 248 12.43 18.65 2.05
C LEU A 248 13.71 18.81 2.87
N ASP A 249 14.60 19.72 2.50
CA ASP A 249 15.82 19.99 3.28
C ASP A 249 15.50 20.60 4.65
N ARG A 250 14.60 21.58 4.71
CA ARG A 250 14.22 22.28 5.94
C ARG A 250 13.48 21.37 6.93
N ASP A 251 12.45 20.64 6.42
CA ASP A 251 11.50 19.94 7.30
C ASP A 251 11.94 18.48 7.60
N TYR A 252 12.74 17.86 6.71
CA TYR A 252 13.11 16.44 6.81
C TYR A 252 14.62 16.20 6.72
N HIS A 253 15.44 17.23 6.48
CA HIS A 253 16.89 17.13 6.26
C HIS A 253 17.26 16.21 5.09
N TRP A 254 16.39 16.15 4.07
CA TRP A 254 16.61 15.38 2.84
C TRP A 254 17.21 16.27 1.76
N LYS A 255 18.47 16.00 1.42
CA LYS A 255 19.20 16.73 0.35
C LYS A 255 19.03 15.97 -0.95
N ILE A 256 18.15 16.47 -1.83
CA ILE A 256 17.93 15.88 -3.14
C ILE A 256 18.98 16.35 -4.15
N SER A 257 19.42 15.42 -5.03
CA SER A 257 20.35 15.72 -6.12
C SER A 257 19.64 16.50 -7.24
N GLU A 258 20.45 17.09 -8.15
CA GLU A 258 19.90 17.76 -9.34
C GLU A 258 19.14 16.79 -10.25
N ASP A 259 19.58 15.54 -10.37
CA ASP A 259 18.87 14.52 -11.15
C ASP A 259 17.48 14.19 -10.55
N GLU A 260 17.37 14.13 -9.23
CA GLU A 260 16.09 13.93 -8.54
C GLU A 260 15.20 15.17 -8.64
N LEU A 261 15.79 16.37 -8.65
CA LEU A 261 15.04 17.60 -8.90
C LEU A 261 14.41 17.58 -10.30
N VAL A 262 15.19 17.23 -11.32
CA VAL A 262 14.70 17.12 -12.70
C VAL A 262 13.63 16.04 -12.84
N TYR A 263 13.78 14.91 -12.14
CA TYR A 263 12.73 13.89 -12.08
C TYR A 263 11.40 14.47 -11.56
N LEU A 264 11.44 15.24 -10.47
CA LEU A 264 10.25 15.93 -9.95
C LEU A 264 9.66 16.92 -10.96
N VAL A 265 10.51 17.72 -11.62
CA VAL A 265 10.11 18.73 -12.61
C VAL A 265 9.29 18.09 -13.74
N ILE A 266 9.76 16.96 -14.28
CA ILE A 266 9.06 16.23 -15.35
C ILE A 266 7.64 15.81 -14.89
N HIS A 267 7.52 15.31 -13.67
CA HIS A 267 6.23 14.86 -13.16
C HIS A 267 5.30 16.02 -12.80
N ILE A 268 5.84 17.14 -12.30
CA ILE A 268 5.08 18.37 -12.04
C ILE A 268 4.56 18.93 -13.37
N GLU A 269 5.42 19.06 -14.38
CA GLU A 269 5.03 19.56 -15.70
C GLU A 269 3.88 18.73 -16.27
N ARG A 270 4.02 17.40 -16.24
CA ARG A 270 3.02 16.48 -16.77
C ARG A 270 1.64 16.60 -16.12
N ILE A 271 1.59 16.81 -14.79
CA ILE A 271 0.30 16.90 -14.09
C ILE A 271 -0.33 18.29 -14.20
N THR A 272 0.47 19.33 -14.48
CA THR A 272 0.01 20.72 -14.53
C THR A 272 -0.24 21.25 -15.94
N THR A 273 0.26 20.55 -16.98
CA THR A 273 0.00 20.86 -18.39
C THR A 273 -1.15 20.00 -18.89
N LYS A 274 -2.28 20.65 -19.17
CA LYS A 274 -3.42 20.03 -19.88
C LYS A 274 -3.34 20.39 -21.35
#